data_b2c6ff96247316c95caf0fb7ce75b9c7
#
_entry.id   b2c6ff96247316c95caf0fb7ce75b9c7
#
_cell.length_a   1.000
_cell.length_b   1.000
_cell.length_c   1.000
_cell.angle_alpha   90.00
_cell.angle_beta   90.00
_cell.angle_gamma   90.00
#
_symmetry.space_group_name_H-M   'P 1'
#
loop_
_entity.id
_entity.type
_entity.pdbx_description
1 polymer ?
#
loop_
_entity_poly.entity_id
_entity_poly.type
_entity_poly.pdbx_seq_one_letter_code
_entity_poly.pdbx_strand_id
1 'polypeptide(L)'
;MMSGVYKPLVIGLGVAAAIVAVYTVRRMDKVDGHQLSLRINPLKFITYLGWLLVEIAKTNIAVTRLILARDISLRQNLFSVKNTQRLELSAVIFANSITLTPGTITVEIDRKRFWVHAVNFAESDHADLADMDARVTATELGRA
;
A
#
# COMPACT_ATOMS: atom_id res chain seq x y z
N MET A 1 6.46 8.68 -18.68
CA MET A 1 7.22 9.91 -19.05
C MET A 1 8.72 9.75 -18.84
N MET A 2 9.22 8.55 -18.69
CA MET A 2 10.64 8.28 -18.41
C MET A 2 11.56 8.16 -19.66
N SER A 3 11.01 8.21 -20.86
CA SER A 3 11.80 8.03 -22.10
C SER A 3 12.46 9.32 -22.63
N GLY A 4 12.17 10.49 -22.06
CA GLY A 4 12.70 11.77 -22.55
C GLY A 4 12.29 12.17 -23.97
N VAL A 5 11.48 11.37 -24.65
CA VAL A 5 11.06 11.59 -26.04
C VAL A 5 9.66 12.22 -26.07
N TYR A 6 9.63 13.54 -26.17
CA TYR A 6 8.39 14.33 -26.23
C TYR A 6 7.93 14.58 -27.67
N LYS A 7 7.84 13.54 -28.51
CA LYS A 7 7.25 13.69 -29.83
C LYS A 7 5.73 13.72 -29.73
N PRO A 8 5.01 14.59 -30.49
CA PRO A 8 3.54 14.71 -30.44
C PRO A 8 2.83 13.37 -30.64
N LEU A 9 3.38 12.51 -31.49
CA LEU A 9 2.88 11.16 -31.74
C LEU A 9 2.91 10.29 -30.46
N VAL A 10 4.01 10.34 -29.69
CA VAL A 10 4.19 9.52 -28.46
C VAL A 10 3.23 10.01 -27.37
N ILE A 11 3.04 11.31 -27.26
CA ILE A 11 2.07 11.90 -26.32
C ILE A 11 0.64 11.50 -26.74
N GLY A 12 0.31 11.59 -28.02
CA GLY A 12 -0.99 11.19 -28.56
C GLY A 12 -1.31 9.70 -28.31
N LEU A 13 -0.34 8.82 -28.53
CA LEU A 13 -0.48 7.39 -28.21
C LEU A 13 -0.64 7.13 -26.71
N GLY A 14 0.08 7.88 -25.87
CA GLY A 14 -0.05 7.79 -24.41
C GLY A 14 -1.44 8.20 -23.93
N VAL A 15 -1.98 9.29 -24.46
CA VAL A 15 -3.35 9.75 -24.16
C VAL A 15 -4.39 8.73 -24.65
N ALA A 16 -4.23 8.21 -25.87
CA ALA A 16 -5.14 7.19 -26.41
C ALA A 16 -5.13 5.92 -25.54
N ALA A 17 -3.94 5.45 -25.16
CA ALA A 17 -3.81 4.29 -24.26
C ALA A 17 -4.48 4.53 -22.89
N ALA A 18 -4.31 5.72 -22.32
CA ALA A 18 -4.96 6.07 -21.04
C ALA A 18 -6.49 6.09 -21.17
N ILE A 19 -7.04 6.63 -22.27
CA ILE A 19 -8.49 6.65 -22.53
C ILE A 19 -9.01 5.21 -22.65
N VAL A 20 -8.33 4.35 -23.42
CA VAL A 20 -8.73 2.93 -23.57
C VAL A 20 -8.68 2.21 -22.22
N ALA A 21 -7.64 2.43 -21.42
CA ALA A 21 -7.52 1.82 -20.09
C ALA A 21 -8.67 2.25 -19.17
N VAL A 22 -8.98 3.56 -19.10
CA VAL A 22 -10.08 4.08 -18.29
C VAL A 22 -11.44 3.55 -18.77
N TYR A 23 -11.64 3.47 -20.09
CA TYR A 23 -12.89 2.92 -20.65
C TYR A 23 -13.05 1.44 -20.27
N THR A 24 -11.98 0.66 -20.40
CA THR A 24 -11.99 -0.78 -20.06
C THR A 24 -12.30 -1.00 -18.58
N VAL A 25 -11.62 -0.28 -17.68
CA VAL A 25 -11.86 -0.36 -16.23
C VAL A 25 -13.32 -0.01 -15.89
N ARG A 26 -13.83 1.11 -16.43
CA ARG A 26 -15.23 1.50 -16.20
C ARG A 26 -16.25 0.49 -16.71
N ARG A 27 -15.92 -0.22 -17.79
CA ARG A 27 -16.77 -1.29 -18.34
C ARG A 27 -16.74 -2.52 -17.42
N MET A 28 -15.57 -2.89 -16.91
CA MET A 28 -15.40 -3.99 -15.94
C MET A 28 -16.20 -3.72 -14.66
N ASP A 29 -16.07 -2.52 -14.08
CA ASP A 29 -16.81 -2.11 -12.88
C ASP A 29 -18.34 -2.25 -13.04
N LYS A 30 -18.85 -1.95 -14.26
CA LYS A 30 -20.28 -2.11 -14.57
C LYS A 30 -20.71 -3.57 -14.68
N VAL A 31 -19.84 -4.45 -15.18
CA VAL A 31 -20.14 -5.88 -15.35
C VAL A 31 -20.04 -6.61 -14.01
N ASP A 32 -19.04 -6.28 -13.21
CA ASP A 32 -18.78 -6.95 -11.93
C ASP A 32 -19.71 -6.45 -10.81
N GLY A 33 -20.45 -5.36 -11.04
CA GLY A 33 -21.34 -4.77 -10.03
C GLY A 33 -20.63 -4.24 -8.77
N HIS A 34 -19.30 -4.30 -8.76
CA HIS A 34 -18.47 -3.80 -7.68
C HIS A 34 -18.16 -2.32 -7.92
N GLN A 35 -19.02 -1.45 -7.42
CA GLN A 35 -18.65 -0.05 -7.33
C GLN A 35 -17.59 0.09 -6.24
N LEU A 36 -16.33 0.30 -6.65
CA LEU A 36 -15.28 0.73 -5.74
C LEU A 36 -15.79 1.97 -5.00
N SER A 37 -16.18 1.77 -3.76
CA SER A 37 -16.67 2.87 -2.92
C SER A 37 -15.47 3.72 -2.51
N LEU A 38 -15.17 4.77 -3.29
CA LEU A 38 -14.15 5.78 -3.01
C LEU A 38 -14.53 6.66 -1.82
N ARG A 39 -14.99 6.06 -0.72
CA ARG A 39 -15.40 6.77 0.51
C ARG A 39 -14.18 7.04 1.42
N ILE A 40 -13.14 7.64 0.85
CA ILE A 40 -11.94 8.05 1.57
C ILE A 40 -11.93 9.57 1.68
N ASN A 41 -11.61 10.09 2.86
CA ASN A 41 -11.40 11.50 3.08
C ASN A 41 -10.05 11.93 2.46
N PRO A 42 -10.04 12.77 1.41
CA PRO A 42 -8.80 13.09 0.70
C PRO A 42 -7.78 13.82 1.58
N LEU A 43 -8.23 14.66 2.50
CA LEU A 43 -7.34 15.40 3.39
C LEU A 43 -6.64 14.46 4.39
N LYS A 44 -7.39 13.55 5.00
CA LYS A 44 -6.82 12.53 5.89
C LYS A 44 -5.91 11.56 5.13
N PHE A 45 -6.23 11.25 3.87
CA PHE A 45 -5.40 10.40 3.04
C PHE A 45 -4.06 11.06 2.71
N ILE A 46 -4.04 12.37 2.40
CA ILE A 46 -2.80 13.12 2.16
C ILE A 46 -1.93 13.15 3.43
N THR A 47 -2.52 13.39 4.60
CA THR A 47 -1.78 13.35 5.87
C THR A 47 -1.23 11.96 6.16
N TYR A 48 -1.99 10.91 5.86
CA TYR A 48 -1.54 9.53 5.94
C TYR A 48 -0.34 9.25 5.02
N LEU A 49 -0.41 9.70 3.75
CA LEU A 49 0.70 9.55 2.81
C LEU A 49 1.98 10.25 3.30
N GLY A 50 1.86 11.45 3.86
CA GLY A 50 3.00 12.15 4.44
C GLY A 50 3.65 11.37 5.59
N TRP A 51 2.84 10.81 6.47
CA TRP A 51 3.32 9.94 7.55
C TRP A 51 3.97 8.65 7.00
N LEU A 52 3.34 8.01 6.02
CA LEU A 52 3.86 6.78 5.39
C LEU A 52 5.23 7.02 4.74
N LEU A 53 5.43 8.15 4.05
CA LEU A 53 6.73 8.48 3.46
C LEU A 53 7.84 8.61 4.53
N VAL A 54 7.52 9.18 5.68
CA VAL A 54 8.47 9.26 6.81
C VAL A 54 8.78 7.86 7.33
N GLU A 55 7.79 6.98 7.44
CA GLU A 55 7.96 5.62 7.91
C GLU A 55 8.81 4.79 6.94
N ILE A 56 8.54 4.91 5.63
CA ILE A 56 9.36 4.29 4.58
C ILE A 56 10.82 4.78 4.67
N ALA A 57 11.06 6.06 4.91
CA ALA A 57 12.42 6.59 5.03
C ALA A 57 13.16 6.02 6.25
N LYS A 58 12.49 5.92 7.41
CA LYS A 58 13.06 5.32 8.64
C LYS A 58 13.42 3.85 8.43
N THR A 59 12.51 3.07 7.88
CA THR A 59 12.70 1.63 7.64
C THR A 59 13.74 1.36 6.56
N ASN A 60 13.84 2.21 5.53
CA ASN A 60 14.95 2.17 4.56
C ASN A 60 16.31 2.31 5.23
N ILE A 61 16.46 3.26 6.15
CA ILE A 61 17.70 3.44 6.91
C ILE A 61 17.99 2.20 7.77
N ALA A 62 16.99 1.64 8.43
CA ALA A 62 17.11 0.45 9.27
C ALA A 62 17.58 -0.77 8.45
N VAL A 63 16.92 -1.04 7.31
CA VAL A 63 17.27 -2.15 6.42
C VAL A 63 18.64 -1.92 5.79
N THR A 64 18.97 -0.69 5.38
CA THR A 64 20.32 -0.37 4.86
C THR A 64 21.41 -0.65 5.90
N ARG A 65 21.18 -0.27 7.16
CA ARG A 65 22.13 -0.59 8.25
C ARG A 65 22.27 -2.09 8.46
N LEU A 66 21.17 -2.85 8.35
CA LEU A 66 21.19 -4.30 8.45
C LEU A 66 22.02 -4.95 7.33
N ILE A 67 21.84 -4.48 6.09
CA ILE A 67 22.57 -4.98 4.92
C ILE A 67 24.06 -4.65 5.00
N LEU A 68 24.43 -3.47 5.54
CA LEU A 68 25.81 -3.03 5.71
C LEU A 68 26.47 -3.56 6.98
N ALA A 69 25.72 -4.26 7.84
CA ALA A 69 26.27 -4.84 9.05
C ALA A 69 27.24 -5.99 8.69
N ARG A 70 28.33 -6.10 9.45
CA ARG A 70 29.34 -7.14 9.26
C ARG A 70 28.80 -8.55 9.56
N ASP A 71 27.90 -8.64 10.53
CA ASP A 71 27.21 -9.87 10.93
C ASP A 71 25.71 -9.69 10.70
N ILE A 72 25.18 -10.40 9.69
CA ILE A 72 23.78 -10.33 9.32
C ILE A 72 23.04 -11.45 10.05
N SER A 73 22.34 -11.13 11.13
CA SER A 73 21.41 -12.06 11.79
C SER A 73 19.99 -11.73 11.39
N LEU A 74 19.42 -12.48 10.44
CA LEU A 74 18.04 -12.32 10.00
C LEU A 74 17.11 -13.19 10.85
N ARG A 75 16.05 -12.58 11.36
CA ARG A 75 14.96 -13.27 12.07
C ARG A 75 13.70 -13.20 11.22
N GLN A 76 13.64 -14.05 10.20
CA GLN A 76 12.48 -14.12 9.34
C GLN A 76 11.28 -14.67 10.09
N ASN A 77 10.12 -14.05 9.92
CA ASN A 77 8.88 -14.54 10.52
C ASN A 77 7.69 -14.27 9.60
N LEU A 78 6.76 -15.21 9.61
CA LEU A 78 5.45 -15.06 8.99
C LEU A 78 4.41 -14.94 10.10
N PHE A 79 3.77 -13.78 10.20
CA PHE A 79 2.80 -13.52 11.26
C PHE A 79 1.52 -12.89 10.67
N SER A 80 0.45 -12.91 11.46
CA SER A 80 -0.81 -12.35 11.02
C SER A 80 -1.16 -11.07 11.76
N VAL A 81 -1.66 -10.08 11.01
CA VAL A 81 -2.19 -8.83 11.53
C VAL A 81 -3.69 -8.79 11.28
N LYS A 82 -4.46 -8.25 12.22
CA LYS A 82 -5.90 -8.16 12.10
C LYS A 82 -6.29 -7.16 11.01
N ASN A 83 -7.28 -7.52 10.20
CA ASN A 83 -7.91 -6.60 9.26
C ASN A 83 -9.05 -5.86 9.96
N THR A 84 -8.92 -4.54 10.16
CA THR A 84 -9.95 -3.69 10.76
C THR A 84 -10.65 -2.81 9.73
N GLN A 85 -10.14 -2.76 8.48
CA GLN A 85 -10.71 -1.96 7.41
C GLN A 85 -12.11 -2.47 7.02
N ARG A 86 -12.99 -1.51 6.74
CA ARG A 86 -14.37 -1.76 6.31
C ARG A 86 -14.53 -1.68 4.79
N LEU A 87 -13.63 -0.94 4.14
CA LEU A 87 -13.62 -0.74 2.70
C LEU A 87 -12.52 -1.61 2.07
N GLU A 88 -12.84 -2.29 0.98
CA GLU A 88 -11.86 -3.08 0.22
C GLU A 88 -10.67 -2.22 -0.24
N LEU A 89 -10.94 -0.97 -0.65
CA LEU A 89 -9.91 -0.02 -1.03
C LEU A 89 -8.94 0.28 0.13
N SER A 90 -9.46 0.45 1.35
CA SER A 90 -8.61 0.68 2.54
C SER A 90 -7.77 -0.55 2.86
N ALA A 91 -8.32 -1.76 2.70
CA ALA A 91 -7.57 -3.00 2.87
C ALA A 91 -6.42 -3.11 1.85
N VAL A 92 -6.67 -2.75 0.58
CA VAL A 92 -5.63 -2.70 -0.46
C VAL A 92 -4.58 -1.64 -0.15
N ILE A 93 -4.98 -0.46 0.32
CA ILE A 93 -4.04 0.60 0.73
C ILE A 93 -3.14 0.11 1.88
N PHE A 94 -3.71 -0.55 2.88
CA PHE A 94 -2.96 -1.10 4.00
C PHE A 94 -1.97 -2.18 3.56
N ALA A 95 -2.40 -3.15 2.76
CA ALA A 95 -1.53 -4.19 2.21
C ALA A 95 -0.35 -3.64 1.39
N ASN A 96 -0.64 -2.64 0.54
CA ASN A 96 0.41 -1.96 -0.23
C ASN A 96 1.35 -1.15 0.67
N SER A 97 0.84 -0.50 1.71
CA SER A 97 1.66 0.25 2.66
C SER A 97 2.63 -0.66 3.42
N ILE A 98 2.19 -1.85 3.85
CA ILE A 98 3.05 -2.88 4.44
C ILE A 98 4.16 -3.27 3.46
N THR A 99 3.81 -3.52 2.19
CA THR A 99 4.78 -3.94 1.17
C THR A 99 5.73 -2.82 0.73
N LEU A 100 5.29 -1.56 0.78
CA LEU A 100 6.13 -0.38 0.53
C LEU A 100 7.12 -0.12 1.66
N THR A 101 6.85 -0.65 2.85
CA THR A 101 7.76 -0.54 4.00
C THR A 101 8.88 -1.59 3.84
N PRO A 102 10.15 -1.18 3.65
CA PRO A 102 11.25 -2.13 3.43
C PRO A 102 11.39 -3.16 4.55
N GLY A 103 11.53 -4.41 4.16
CA GLY A 103 11.69 -5.52 5.09
C GLY A 103 10.39 -6.27 5.41
N THR A 104 9.24 -5.80 4.91
CA THR A 104 7.95 -6.49 5.06
C THR A 104 7.24 -6.67 3.72
N ILE A 105 6.46 -7.73 3.61
CA ILE A 105 5.61 -8.00 2.44
C ILE A 105 4.30 -8.64 2.89
N THR A 106 3.19 -8.19 2.33
CA THR A 106 1.89 -8.85 2.48
C THR A 106 1.84 -10.06 1.55
N VAL A 107 1.71 -11.24 2.13
CA VAL A 107 1.71 -12.52 1.40
C VAL A 107 0.29 -12.91 1.02
N GLU A 108 -0.66 -12.72 1.93
CA GLU A 108 -2.05 -13.10 1.73
C GLU A 108 -2.99 -12.14 2.46
N ILE A 109 -4.14 -11.89 1.86
CA ILE A 109 -5.19 -11.06 2.44
C ILE A 109 -6.44 -11.93 2.59
N ASP A 110 -6.82 -12.20 3.83
CA ASP A 110 -8.09 -12.81 4.16
C ASP A 110 -9.05 -11.72 4.72
N ARG A 111 -10.35 -12.00 4.76
CA ARG A 111 -11.38 -11.09 5.27
C ARG A 111 -11.12 -10.59 6.69
N LYS A 112 -10.40 -11.36 7.50
CA LYS A 112 -10.14 -11.06 8.92
C LYS A 112 -8.69 -10.75 9.24
N ARG A 113 -7.74 -11.10 8.38
CA ARG A 113 -6.30 -11.05 8.65
C ARG A 113 -5.48 -10.78 7.41
N PHE A 114 -4.36 -10.11 7.61
CA PHE A 114 -3.26 -10.02 6.66
C PHE A 114 -2.13 -10.92 7.12
N TRP A 115 -1.62 -11.76 6.25
CA TRP A 115 -0.41 -12.51 6.48
C TRP A 115 0.78 -11.71 5.98
N VAL A 116 1.68 -11.38 6.90
CA VAL A 116 2.83 -10.53 6.63
C VAL A 116 4.09 -11.32 6.89
N HIS A 117 4.99 -11.33 5.90
CA HIS A 117 6.32 -11.86 6.06
C HIS A 117 7.30 -10.71 6.34
N ALA A 118 8.04 -10.80 7.45
CA ALA A 118 9.12 -9.89 7.78
C ALA A 118 10.49 -10.56 7.61
N VAL A 119 11.42 -9.86 6.98
CA VAL A 119 12.80 -10.33 6.78
C VAL A 119 13.59 -10.30 8.10
N ASN A 120 13.32 -9.30 8.94
CA ASN A 120 13.90 -9.18 10.27
C ASN A 120 12.82 -8.78 11.26
N PHE A 121 12.15 -9.76 11.82
CA PHE A 121 11.01 -9.57 12.71
C PHE A 121 11.47 -9.08 14.10
N ALA A 122 10.79 -8.04 14.58
CA ALA A 122 10.84 -7.56 15.95
C ALA A 122 9.42 -7.56 16.55
N GLU A 123 9.29 -7.72 17.87
CA GLU A 123 7.96 -7.65 18.51
C GLU A 123 7.27 -6.29 18.36
N SER A 124 8.05 -5.23 18.15
CA SER A 124 7.53 -3.89 17.82
C SER A 124 6.76 -3.86 16.51
N ASP A 125 7.05 -4.76 15.55
CA ASP A 125 6.40 -4.76 14.24
C ASP A 125 4.88 -4.94 14.35
N HIS A 126 4.41 -5.68 15.35
CA HIS A 126 2.98 -5.79 15.63
C HIS A 126 2.35 -4.44 16.02
N ALA A 127 3.05 -3.65 16.83
CA ALA A 127 2.56 -2.33 17.26
C ALA A 127 2.62 -1.31 16.11
N ASP A 128 3.69 -1.35 15.31
CA ASP A 128 3.87 -0.46 14.15
C ASP A 128 2.81 -0.73 13.08
N LEU A 129 2.51 -1.99 12.80
CA LEU A 129 1.44 -2.37 11.88
C LEU A 129 0.05 -2.07 12.43
N ALA A 130 -0.17 -2.15 13.73
CA ALA A 130 -1.43 -1.76 14.35
C ALA A 130 -1.65 -0.23 14.28
N ASP A 131 -0.60 0.60 14.44
CA ASP A 131 -0.68 2.05 14.23
C ASP A 131 -0.98 2.38 12.76
N MET A 132 -0.33 1.69 11.83
CA MET A 132 -0.59 1.83 10.39
C MET A 132 -2.04 1.48 10.04
N ASP A 133 -2.56 0.35 10.56
CA ASP A 133 -3.94 -0.09 10.39
C ASP A 133 -4.94 0.98 10.90
N ALA A 134 -4.71 1.50 12.11
CA ALA A 134 -5.55 2.53 12.69
C ALA A 134 -5.57 3.82 11.86
N ARG A 135 -4.42 4.23 11.30
CA ARG A 135 -4.31 5.42 10.44
C ARG A 135 -5.03 5.23 9.10
N VAL A 136 -4.92 4.06 8.47
CA VAL A 136 -5.65 3.76 7.24
C VAL A 136 -7.15 3.76 7.50
N THR A 137 -7.60 3.10 8.57
CA THR A 137 -9.01 3.07 8.96
C THR A 137 -9.56 4.47 9.26
N ALA A 138 -8.75 5.36 9.85
CA ALA A 138 -9.14 6.75 10.10
C ALA A 138 -9.36 7.58 8.82
N THR A 139 -8.82 7.13 7.66
CA THR A 139 -9.08 7.79 6.37
C THR A 139 -10.46 7.48 5.81
N GLU A 140 -11.10 6.41 6.29
CA GLU A 140 -12.43 6.01 5.81
C GLU A 140 -13.48 7.07 6.20
N LEU A 141 -14.35 7.40 5.24
CA LEU A 141 -15.56 8.17 5.53
C LEU A 141 -16.57 7.21 6.12
N GLY A 142 -16.93 7.41 7.39
CA GLY A 142 -17.97 6.65 8.05
C GLY A 142 -19.28 6.61 7.23
N ARG A 143 -20.04 5.52 7.36
CA ARG A 143 -21.43 5.50 6.88
C ARG A 143 -22.19 6.61 7.60
N ALA A 144 -22.70 7.58 6.82
CA ALA A 144 -23.80 8.42 7.29
C ALA A 144 -25.04 7.54 7.46
#